data_964315df1f4315ecfadefd8fa1805d61
#
_entry.id   964315df1f4315ecfadefd8fa1805d61
#
_cell.length_a   1.000
_cell.length_b   1.000
_cell.length_c   1.000
_cell.angle_alpha   90.00
_cell.angle_beta   90.00
_cell.angle_gamma   90.00
#
_symmetry.space_group_name_H-M   'P 1'
#
loop_
_entity.id
_entity.type
_entity.pdbx_description
1 polymer ?
#
loop_
_entity_poly.entity_id
_entity_poly.type
_entity_poly.pdbx_seq_one_letter_code
_entity_poly.pdbx_strand_id
1 'polypeptide(L)'
;YEIASCLVGSEMCIRDRAVIGVIIVGTGLPQTGSHQEILKSHYEKEGKNGFLFAYLYPGMNKVLQAAGRLIRTSKDYGVIALLDERFLHGSYRSQFPPDWTDMNIVQLSNCTALLEQFWADIEQ
;
A
#
# COMPACT_ATOMS: atom_id res chain seq x y z
N TYR A 1 10.13 -7.84 4.02
CA TYR A 1 10.98 -6.63 4.04
C TYR A 1 11.94 -6.57 2.85
N GLU A 2 12.56 -7.67 2.49
CA GLU A 2 13.46 -7.73 1.33
C GLU A 2 12.72 -7.58 0.00
N ILE A 3 11.51 -8.10 -0.11
CA ILE A 3 10.67 -7.96 -1.31
C ILE A 3 10.25 -6.50 -1.50
N ALA A 4 9.85 -5.81 -0.44
CA ALA A 4 9.52 -4.39 -0.50
C ALA A 4 10.76 -3.51 -0.75
N SER A 5 11.92 -3.87 -0.21
CA SER A 5 13.19 -3.19 -0.45
C SER A 5 13.65 -3.34 -1.90
N CYS A 6 13.47 -4.49 -2.51
CA CYS A 6 13.81 -4.74 -3.91
C CYS A 6 12.89 -3.95 -4.87
N LEU A 7 11.62 -3.78 -4.52
CA LEU A 7 10.65 -2.97 -5.29
C LEU A 7 10.88 -1.46 -5.16
N VAL A 8 11.43 -1.00 -4.03
CA VAL A 8 11.68 0.42 -3.76
C VAL A 8 13.11 0.83 -4.08
N GLY A 9 14.06 -0.10 -4.01
CA GLY A 9 15.51 0.20 -4.06
C GLY A 9 16.17 0.12 -5.43
N SER A 10 15.59 -0.53 -6.43
CA SER A 10 16.19 -0.61 -7.76
C SER A 10 15.22 -0.20 -8.85
N GLU A 11 15.34 1.03 -9.29
CA GLU A 11 14.65 1.51 -10.50
C GLU A 11 14.99 0.68 -11.75
N MET A 12 16.12 -0.03 -11.75
CA MET A 12 16.56 -0.87 -12.87
C MET A 12 15.76 -2.16 -13.02
N CYS A 13 15.25 -2.77 -11.94
CA CYS A 13 14.47 -4.01 -12.04
C CYS A 13 13.08 -3.79 -12.64
N ILE A 14 12.57 -2.57 -12.64
CA ILE A 14 11.19 -2.24 -13.02
C ILE A 14 11.12 -1.63 -14.43
N ARG A 15 12.25 -1.20 -15.02
CA ARG A 15 12.25 -0.46 -16.30
C ARG A 15 11.81 -1.26 -17.51
N ASP A 16 12.09 -2.56 -17.54
CA ASP A 16 11.95 -3.37 -18.76
C ASP A 16 10.91 -4.49 -18.66
N ARG A 17 10.20 -4.64 -17.53
CA ARG A 17 9.22 -5.71 -17.35
C ARG A 17 7.93 -5.20 -16.73
N ALA A 18 6.82 -5.68 -17.23
CA ALA A 18 5.51 -5.46 -16.62
C ALA A 18 5.47 -6.12 -15.24
N VAL A 19 5.13 -5.36 -14.22
CA VAL A 19 4.82 -5.88 -12.89
C VAL A 19 3.34 -6.25 -12.89
N ILE A 20 3.03 -7.50 -12.58
CA ILE A 20 1.65 -8.01 -12.57
C ILE A 20 1.05 -8.09 -11.18
N GLY A 21 1.86 -7.93 -10.15
CA GLY A 21 1.39 -7.96 -8.76
C GLY A 21 2.35 -7.27 -7.82
N VAL A 22 1.80 -6.68 -6.78
CA VAL A 22 2.53 -6.07 -5.67
C VAL A 22 1.97 -6.61 -4.37
N ILE A 23 2.85 -7.11 -3.51
CA ILE A 23 2.49 -7.58 -2.17
C ILE A 23 3.10 -6.61 -1.16
N ILE A 24 2.24 -5.97 -0.38
CA ILE A 24 2.64 -5.01 0.64
C ILE A 24 2.40 -5.62 2.01
N VAL A 25 3.47 -5.86 2.75
CA VAL A 25 3.43 -6.44 4.10
C VAL A 25 3.61 -5.34 5.13
N GLY A 26 2.56 -5.09 5.89
CA GLY A 26 2.55 -4.01 6.88
C GLY A 26 2.17 -2.65 6.31
N THR A 27 1.97 -1.70 7.20
CA THR A 27 1.48 -0.35 6.88
C THR A 27 2.59 0.68 6.62
N GLY A 28 3.85 0.26 6.66
CA GLY A 28 4.99 1.15 6.42
C GLY A 28 5.17 2.29 7.43
N LEU A 29 4.51 2.21 8.59
CA LEU A 29 4.63 3.25 9.61
C LEU A 29 6.08 3.44 10.04
N PRO A 30 6.53 4.69 10.26
CA PRO A 30 7.83 4.96 10.83
C PRO A 30 7.98 4.30 12.21
N GLN A 31 9.19 3.90 12.55
CA GLN A 31 9.47 3.41 13.90
C GLN A 31 9.22 4.50 14.93
N THR A 32 8.70 4.10 16.08
CA THR A 32 8.54 4.98 17.23
C THR A 32 9.93 5.46 17.68
N GLY A 33 10.09 6.76 17.82
CA GLY A 33 11.37 7.36 18.23
C GLY A 33 11.20 8.83 18.58
N SER A 34 12.24 9.42 19.14
CA SER A 34 12.20 10.81 19.61
C SER A 34 11.84 11.80 18.51
N HIS A 35 12.34 11.61 17.30
CA HIS A 35 12.00 12.46 16.16
C HIS A 35 10.51 12.43 15.81
N GLN A 36 9.92 11.25 15.73
CA GLN A 36 8.49 11.09 15.43
C GLN A 36 7.59 11.61 16.57
N GLU A 37 8.01 11.43 17.82
CA GLU A 37 7.27 11.95 18.97
C GLU A 37 7.32 13.49 19.04
N ILE A 38 8.42 14.11 18.64
CA ILE A 38 8.52 15.57 18.51
C ILE A 38 7.56 16.08 17.43
N LEU A 39 7.54 15.44 16.27
CA LEU A 39 6.60 15.78 15.18
C LEU A 39 5.16 15.61 15.62
N LYS A 40 4.84 14.51 16.28
CA LYS A 40 3.50 14.25 16.82
C LYS A 40 3.06 15.35 17.77
N SER A 41 3.92 15.70 18.75
CA SER A 41 3.64 16.77 19.71
C SER A 41 3.48 18.12 19.03
N HIS A 42 4.27 18.41 18.00
CA HIS A 42 4.15 19.66 17.23
C HIS A 42 2.77 19.78 16.57
N TYR A 43 2.33 18.74 15.88
CA TYR A 43 1.01 18.75 15.23
C TYR A 43 -0.15 18.80 16.23
N GLU A 44 -0.01 18.14 17.38
CA GLU A 44 -1.02 18.22 18.46
C GLU A 44 -1.15 19.65 19.03
N LYS A 45 -0.04 20.38 19.15
CA LYS A 45 -0.07 21.80 19.55
C LYS A 45 -0.74 22.69 18.52
N GLU A 46 -0.71 22.32 17.26
CA GLU A 46 -1.42 23.01 16.19
C GLU A 46 -2.91 22.63 16.08
N GLY A 47 -3.41 21.79 16.96
CA GLY A 47 -4.78 21.30 16.95
C GLY A 47 -5.07 20.20 15.94
N LYS A 48 -4.03 19.57 15.39
CA LYS A 48 -4.14 18.45 14.44
C LYS A 48 -3.96 17.11 15.17
N ASN A 49 -4.39 16.03 14.53
CA ASN A 49 -4.13 14.68 15.05
C ASN A 49 -2.65 14.31 14.81
N GLY A 50 -1.87 14.35 15.88
CA GLY A 50 -0.44 14.10 15.80
C GLY A 50 -0.05 12.72 15.29
N PHE A 51 -0.80 11.69 15.63
CA PHE A 51 -0.57 10.34 15.13
C PHE A 51 -0.77 10.24 13.62
N LEU A 52 -1.82 10.82 13.09
CA LEU A 52 -2.09 10.81 11.66
C LEU A 52 -0.94 11.46 10.89
N PHE A 53 -0.53 12.65 11.29
CA PHE A 53 0.50 13.41 10.57
C PHE A 53 1.91 12.87 10.76
N ALA A 54 2.26 12.37 11.95
CA ALA A 54 3.60 11.88 12.24
C ALA A 54 3.85 10.43 11.82
N TYR A 55 2.82 9.60 11.81
CA TYR A 55 2.93 8.15 11.57
C TYR A 55 2.11 7.66 10.40
N LEU A 56 0.80 7.87 10.40
CA LEU A 56 -0.09 7.24 9.44
C LEU A 56 0.12 7.78 8.02
N TYR A 57 0.12 9.07 7.81
CA TYR A 57 0.28 9.65 6.48
C TYR A 57 1.64 9.33 5.85
N PRO A 58 2.77 9.46 6.55
CA PRO A 58 4.06 9.02 6.00
C PRO A 58 4.10 7.53 5.65
N GLY A 59 3.50 6.68 6.49
CA GLY A 59 3.40 5.24 6.23
C GLY A 59 2.56 4.94 5.00
N MET A 60 1.37 5.51 4.92
CA MET A 60 0.48 5.31 3.78
C MET A 60 1.06 5.87 2.48
N ASN A 61 1.81 6.96 2.52
CA ASN A 61 2.52 7.47 1.35
C ASN A 61 3.49 6.43 0.78
N LYS A 62 4.22 5.70 1.62
CA LYS A 62 5.10 4.61 1.18
C LYS A 62 4.31 3.46 0.54
N VAL A 63 3.18 3.08 1.15
CA VAL A 63 2.28 2.07 0.60
C VAL A 63 1.76 2.47 -0.78
N LEU A 64 1.28 3.69 -0.92
CA LEU A 64 0.75 4.20 -2.18
C LEU A 64 1.82 4.35 -3.24
N GLN A 65 3.05 4.74 -2.89
CA GLN A 65 4.17 4.76 -3.81
C GLN A 65 4.53 3.37 -4.32
N ALA A 66 4.55 2.37 -3.45
CA ALA A 66 4.80 0.98 -3.85
C ALA A 66 3.69 0.45 -4.76
N ALA A 67 2.44 0.69 -4.41
CA ALA A 67 1.29 0.31 -5.23
C ALA A 67 1.26 1.02 -6.60
N GLY A 68 1.64 2.28 -6.65
CA GLY A 68 1.71 3.07 -7.87
C GLY A 68 2.76 2.60 -8.88
N ARG A 69 3.65 1.69 -8.49
CA ARG A 69 4.57 1.04 -9.42
C ARG A 69 3.90 -0.01 -10.30
N LEU A 70 2.76 -0.54 -9.90
CA LEU A 70 2.01 -1.54 -10.65
C LEU A 70 1.29 -0.92 -11.85
N ILE A 71 0.52 0.13 -11.63
CA ILE A 71 -0.32 0.78 -12.63
C ILE A 71 0.33 2.10 -13.05
N ARG A 72 0.80 2.18 -14.28
CA ARG A 72 1.47 3.36 -14.84
C ARG A 72 0.69 3.98 -15.98
N THR A 73 -0.07 3.17 -16.71
CA THR A 73 -0.87 3.60 -17.87
C THR A 73 -2.28 3.06 -17.73
N SER A 74 -3.20 3.59 -18.53
CA SER A 74 -4.60 3.11 -18.57
C SER A 74 -4.77 1.69 -19.11
N LYS A 75 -3.69 1.09 -19.62
CA LYS A 75 -3.68 -0.27 -20.15
C LYS A 75 -3.08 -1.28 -19.16
N ASP A 76 -2.50 -0.79 -18.08
CA ASP A 76 -1.88 -1.67 -17.08
C ASP A 76 -2.95 -2.26 -16.17
N TYR A 77 -2.74 -3.50 -15.81
CA TYR A 77 -3.57 -4.25 -14.88
C TYR A 77 -2.70 -5.12 -13.97
N GLY A 78 -3.20 -5.42 -12.80
CA GLY A 78 -2.50 -6.27 -11.86
C GLY A 78 -3.19 -6.33 -10.51
N VAL A 79 -2.58 -7.04 -9.58
CA VAL A 79 -3.11 -7.27 -8.24
C VAL A 79 -2.25 -6.58 -7.19
N ILE A 80 -2.89 -5.88 -6.28
CA ILE A 80 -2.26 -5.32 -5.09
C ILE A 80 -2.77 -6.08 -3.87
N ALA A 81 -1.89 -6.80 -3.20
CA ALA A 81 -2.19 -7.51 -1.96
C ALA A 81 -1.69 -6.73 -0.75
N LEU A 82 -2.60 -6.35 0.12
CA LEU A 82 -2.31 -5.64 1.37
C LEU A 82 -2.40 -6.61 2.54
N LEU A 83 -1.26 -6.96 3.12
CA LEU A 83 -1.15 -7.99 4.17
C LEU A 83 -0.97 -7.35 5.56
N ASP A 84 -2.02 -6.71 6.06
CA ASP A 84 -2.07 -6.20 7.42
C ASP A 84 -3.53 -5.85 7.76
N GLU A 85 -4.00 -6.30 8.90
CA GLU A 85 -5.38 -6.03 9.34
C GLU A 85 -5.66 -4.54 9.57
N ARG A 86 -4.64 -3.73 9.82
CA ARG A 86 -4.78 -2.27 10.00
C ARG A 86 -5.33 -1.59 8.76
N PHE A 87 -5.13 -2.15 7.57
CA PHE A 87 -5.72 -1.64 6.33
C PHE A 87 -7.25 -1.71 6.31
N LEU A 88 -7.86 -2.50 7.19
CA LEU A 88 -9.32 -2.57 7.34
C LEU A 88 -9.88 -1.43 8.19
N HIS A 89 -9.05 -0.74 8.94
CA HIS A 89 -9.48 0.38 9.77
C HIS A 89 -9.80 1.60 8.90
N GLY A 90 -10.86 2.32 9.28
CA GLY A 90 -11.35 3.46 8.50
C GLY A 90 -10.32 4.57 8.26
N SER A 91 -9.45 4.84 9.22
CA SER A 91 -8.38 5.84 9.09
C SER A 91 -7.35 5.50 8.01
N TYR A 92 -7.05 4.22 7.82
CA TYR A 92 -6.17 3.73 6.74
C TYR A 92 -6.92 3.66 5.42
N ARG A 93 -8.14 3.14 5.41
CA ARG A 93 -8.96 3.03 4.19
C ARG A 93 -9.28 4.38 3.58
N SER A 94 -9.43 5.41 4.38
CA SER A 94 -9.68 6.78 3.90
C SER A 94 -8.51 7.35 3.08
N GLN A 95 -7.33 6.77 3.20
CA GLN A 95 -6.14 7.18 2.44
C GLN A 95 -6.00 6.45 1.10
N PHE A 96 -6.84 5.46 0.83
CA PHE A 96 -6.78 4.74 -0.44
C PHE A 96 -7.21 5.62 -1.61
N PRO A 97 -6.57 5.47 -2.79
CA PRO A 97 -6.98 6.18 -3.98
C PRO A 97 -8.44 5.90 -4.35
N PRO A 98 -9.16 6.88 -4.89
CA PRO A 98 -10.55 6.68 -5.30
C PRO A 98 -10.71 5.64 -6.42
N ASP A 99 -9.66 5.37 -7.15
CA ASP A 99 -9.64 4.37 -8.24
C ASP A 99 -9.61 2.91 -7.72
N TRP A 100 -9.36 2.72 -6.44
CA TRP A 100 -9.38 1.39 -5.82
C TRP A 100 -10.80 0.97 -5.48
N THR A 101 -11.61 0.73 -6.50
CA THR A 101 -13.03 0.39 -6.35
C THR A 101 -13.28 -1.09 -6.09
N ASP A 102 -12.43 -1.96 -6.64
CA ASP A 102 -12.61 -3.42 -6.60
C ASP A 102 -11.78 -4.08 -5.49
N MET A 103 -11.96 -3.58 -4.28
CA MET A 103 -11.29 -4.13 -3.11
C MET A 103 -12.08 -5.29 -2.51
N ASN A 104 -11.41 -6.43 -2.35
CA ASN A 104 -11.95 -7.60 -1.71
C ASN A 104 -11.19 -7.91 -0.42
N ILE A 105 -11.92 -8.18 0.65
CA ILE A 105 -11.35 -8.73 1.87
C ILE A 105 -11.26 -10.23 1.68
N VAL A 106 -10.04 -10.77 1.68
CA VAL A 106 -9.78 -12.17 1.37
C VAL A 106 -9.16 -12.90 2.56
N GLN A 107 -9.38 -14.19 2.59
CA GLN A 107 -8.71 -15.14 3.48
C GLN A 107 -7.85 -16.08 2.63
N LEU A 108 -6.89 -16.75 3.26
CA LEU A 108 -6.06 -17.73 2.56
C LEU A 108 -6.86 -18.81 1.83
N SER A 109 -8.03 -19.17 2.38
CA SER A 109 -8.91 -20.20 1.80
C SER A 109 -9.53 -19.82 0.45
N ASN A 110 -9.77 -18.52 0.21
CA ASN A 110 -10.44 -18.06 -1.02
C ASN A 110 -9.58 -17.17 -1.91
N CYS A 111 -8.37 -16.82 -1.48
CA CYS A 111 -7.46 -15.94 -2.20
C CYS A 111 -7.10 -16.49 -3.58
N THR A 112 -6.75 -17.77 -3.66
CA THR A 112 -6.37 -18.43 -4.92
C THR A 112 -7.49 -18.38 -5.94
N ALA A 113 -8.73 -18.71 -5.53
CA ALA A 113 -9.87 -18.71 -6.43
C ALA A 113 -10.17 -17.32 -6.99
N LEU A 114 -10.07 -16.27 -6.17
CA LEU A 114 -10.27 -14.89 -6.61
C LEU A 114 -9.17 -14.43 -7.59
N LEU A 115 -7.91 -14.82 -7.35
CA LEU A 115 -6.81 -14.53 -8.26
C LEU A 115 -6.97 -15.23 -9.61
N GLU A 116 -7.35 -16.51 -9.60
CA GLU A 116 -7.61 -17.26 -10.82
C GLU A 116 -8.75 -16.64 -11.63
N GLN A 117 -9.82 -16.24 -10.97
CA GLN A 117 -10.94 -15.56 -11.63
C GLN A 117 -10.50 -14.22 -12.25
N PHE A 118 -9.76 -13.40 -11.51
CA PHE A 118 -9.25 -12.13 -12.02
C PHE A 118 -8.42 -12.29 -13.28
N TRP A 119 -7.48 -13.24 -13.29
CA TRP A 119 -6.64 -13.47 -14.48
C TRP A 119 -7.42 -14.07 -15.64
N ALA A 120 -8.38 -14.95 -15.38
CA ALA A 120 -9.25 -15.50 -16.42
C ALA A 120 -10.11 -14.40 -17.09
N ASP A 121 -10.60 -13.44 -16.32
CA ASP A 121 -11.39 -12.32 -16.83
C ASP A 121 -10.55 -11.37 -17.73
N ILE A 122 -9.26 -11.25 -17.45
CA ILE A 122 -8.35 -10.40 -18.25
C ILE A 122 -7.94 -11.09 -19.56
N GLU A 123 -7.80 -12.40 -19.56
CA GLU A 123 -7.40 -13.17 -20.74
C GLU A 123 -8.54 -13.30 -21.80
N GLN A 124 -9.74 -12.92 -21.42
CA GLN A 124 -10.89 -12.87 -22.35
C GLN A 124 -10.93 -11.55 -23.11
#